data_5249750c4efb2743cd9b8cec02494993
#
_entry.id   5249750c4efb2743cd9b8cec02494993
#
_cell.length_a   1.000
_cell.length_b   1.000
_cell.length_c   1.000
_cell.angle_alpha   90.00
_cell.angle_beta   90.00
_cell.angle_gamma   90.00
#
_symmetry.space_group_name_H-M   'P 1'
#
loop_
_entity.id
_entity.type
_entity.pdbx_description
1 polymer ?
#
loop_
_entity_poly.entity_id
_entity_poly.type
_entity_poly.pdbx_seq_one_letter_code
_entity_poly.pdbx_strand_id
1 'polypeptide(L)'
;MNTGSIQERQIYHHLNGLKGLACLLVFIGHYLGIYRYAQSFNPAFRGLDAVSSSPFSIFIDEGYWLYLFFVVSGYLVSKSRIGSVRVLLAKIVNRFLRLGLPILFSYLIIFVIYKTLGFHNGATAGLFECPFLQAFYDMDYSVKDVLMSPVDVLLFEKCTMNHPYWVLKMMFISSVLIYLINYVFSKIKSPKKGMAEQLLLIIIILATCFTYPIIAAGLIGMLASRSEENGVRGQSWYAASLIILALAICVLPVKIIAAFSFAVLILLIPNVKALNSFFSGKICKFFGDISWGIYSFHWPLICSVGSLWLITAAAQIGLRKAYVIGLPIVFVLTVLISWGFRHTFEKLSAFITKKIYGVLSGTAKH
;
A
#
# COMPACT_ATOMS: atom_id res chain seq x y z
N MET A 1 -18.85 4.39 31.10
CA MET A 1 -17.53 4.49 30.46
C MET A 1 -17.51 3.61 29.23
N ASN A 2 -17.22 4.18 28.08
CA ASN A 2 -17.44 3.60 26.74
C ASN A 2 -16.38 2.52 26.42
N THR A 3 -16.59 1.28 26.84
CA THR A 3 -15.70 0.14 26.54
C THR A 3 -15.60 -0.15 25.05
N GLY A 4 -16.63 0.18 24.25
CA GLY A 4 -16.62 0.03 22.79
C GLY A 4 -15.60 0.90 22.07
N SER A 5 -15.34 2.13 22.55
CA SER A 5 -14.41 3.05 21.91
C SER A 5 -12.92 2.66 22.08
N ILE A 6 -12.59 2.00 23.20
CA ILE A 6 -11.21 1.54 23.50
C ILE A 6 -10.90 0.29 22.67
N GLN A 7 -11.87 -0.62 22.52
CA GLN A 7 -11.69 -1.86 21.78
C GLN A 7 -11.59 -1.61 20.26
N GLU A 8 -12.39 -0.69 19.69
CA GLU A 8 -12.22 -0.26 18.29
C GLU A 8 -10.84 0.37 18.02
N ARG A 9 -10.33 1.23 18.91
CA ARG A 9 -9.00 1.82 18.75
C ARG A 9 -7.87 0.78 18.79
N GLN A 10 -7.98 -0.25 19.62
CA GLN A 10 -6.97 -1.33 19.66
C GLN A 10 -6.97 -2.19 18.39
N ILE A 11 -8.12 -2.51 17.85
CA ILE A 11 -8.26 -3.30 16.61
C ILE A 11 -7.56 -2.60 15.44
N TYR A 12 -7.62 -1.27 15.36
CA TYR A 12 -6.98 -0.53 14.27
C TYR A 12 -5.46 -0.31 14.45
N HIS A 13 -4.93 -0.35 15.68
CA HIS A 13 -3.50 -0.13 15.92
C HIS A 13 -2.62 -1.21 15.28
N HIS A 14 -2.97 -2.48 15.40
CA HIS A 14 -2.23 -3.57 14.78
C HIS A 14 -2.29 -3.53 13.24
N LEU A 15 -3.42 -3.15 12.65
CA LEU A 15 -3.51 -2.96 11.19
C LEU A 15 -2.64 -1.81 10.71
N ASN A 16 -2.53 -0.74 11.51
CA ASN A 16 -1.64 0.35 11.21
C ASN A 16 -0.17 -0.09 11.23
N GLY A 17 0.24 -0.84 12.28
CA GLY A 17 1.58 -1.39 12.35
C GLY A 17 1.90 -2.38 11.23
N LEU A 18 0.94 -3.21 10.85
CA LEU A 18 1.08 -4.13 9.73
C LEU A 18 1.31 -3.39 8.40
N LYS A 19 0.59 -2.29 8.15
CA LYS A 19 0.85 -1.41 6.99
C LYS A 19 2.25 -0.80 7.03
N GLY A 20 2.71 -0.39 8.22
CA GLY A 20 4.04 0.16 8.40
C GLY A 20 5.13 -0.82 8.00
N LEU A 21 5.04 -2.07 8.48
CA LEU A 21 5.95 -3.14 8.08
C LEU A 21 5.91 -3.39 6.57
N ALA A 22 4.72 -3.51 5.99
CA ALA A 22 4.56 -3.71 4.55
C ALA A 22 5.23 -2.59 3.75
N CYS A 23 5.08 -1.34 4.19
CA CYS A 23 5.67 -0.19 3.53
C CYS A 23 7.19 -0.19 3.57
N LEU A 24 7.78 -0.61 4.69
CA LEU A 24 9.23 -0.81 4.81
C LEU A 24 9.72 -1.88 3.85
N LEU A 25 9.00 -2.98 3.73
CA LEU A 25 9.36 -4.08 2.83
C LEU A 25 9.18 -3.69 1.35
N VAL A 26 8.19 -2.86 1.01
CA VAL A 26 8.08 -2.25 -0.32
C VAL A 26 9.27 -1.34 -0.61
N PHE A 27 9.68 -0.49 0.34
CA PHE A 27 10.88 0.34 0.18
C PHE A 27 12.13 -0.51 -0.05
N ILE A 28 12.35 -1.52 0.79
CA ILE A 28 13.49 -2.45 0.67
C ILE A 28 13.44 -3.17 -0.68
N GLY A 29 12.28 -3.68 -1.08
CA GLY A 29 12.08 -4.37 -2.35
C GLY A 29 12.43 -3.50 -3.55
N HIS A 30 11.98 -2.24 -3.58
CA HIS A 30 12.32 -1.32 -4.65
C HIS A 30 13.81 -0.93 -4.66
N TYR A 31 14.42 -0.70 -3.50
CA TYR A 31 15.85 -0.41 -3.44
C TYR A 31 16.70 -1.61 -3.88
N LEU A 32 16.40 -2.80 -3.34
CA LEU A 32 17.10 -4.03 -3.72
C LEU A 32 16.74 -4.49 -5.15
N GLY A 33 15.57 -4.08 -5.66
CA GLY A 33 15.15 -4.32 -7.03
C GLY A 33 16.16 -3.80 -8.06
N ILE A 34 16.77 -2.63 -7.82
CA ILE A 34 17.83 -2.07 -8.67
C ILE A 34 18.97 -3.08 -8.81
N TYR A 35 19.41 -3.63 -7.69
CA TYR A 35 20.48 -4.63 -7.67
C TYR A 35 20.06 -5.95 -8.34
N ARG A 36 18.84 -6.41 -8.11
CA ARG A 36 18.30 -7.64 -8.72
C ARG A 36 18.23 -7.54 -10.24
N TYR A 37 17.83 -6.39 -10.79
CA TYR A 37 17.88 -6.16 -12.23
C TYR A 37 19.31 -6.08 -12.76
N ALA A 38 20.23 -5.44 -12.02
CA ALA A 38 21.63 -5.36 -12.38
C ALA A 38 22.32 -6.73 -12.43
N GLN A 39 21.93 -7.69 -11.58
CA GLN A 39 22.48 -9.06 -11.61
C GLN A 39 22.30 -9.78 -12.95
N SER A 40 21.17 -9.52 -13.62
CA SER A 40 20.88 -10.13 -14.91
C SER A 40 21.84 -9.66 -16.02
N PHE A 41 22.48 -8.50 -15.83
CA PHE A 41 23.31 -7.83 -16.82
C PHE A 41 24.76 -7.66 -16.37
N ASN A 42 25.02 -7.39 -15.08
CA ASN A 42 26.35 -7.10 -14.55
C ASN A 42 26.86 -8.23 -13.63
N PRO A 43 27.87 -9.02 -14.06
CA PRO A 43 28.43 -10.12 -13.27
C PRO A 43 29.00 -9.73 -11.90
N ALA A 44 29.38 -8.45 -11.70
CA ALA A 44 29.88 -7.96 -10.41
C ALA A 44 28.88 -8.04 -9.27
N PHE A 45 27.60 -8.23 -9.62
CA PHE A 45 26.48 -8.29 -8.66
C PHE A 45 25.92 -9.71 -8.45
N ARG A 46 26.56 -10.76 -8.97
CA ARG A 46 26.18 -12.15 -8.69
C ARG A 46 26.30 -12.44 -7.19
N GLY A 47 25.21 -12.85 -6.56
CA GLY A 47 25.23 -13.21 -5.13
C GLY A 47 23.90 -13.06 -4.39
N LEU A 48 22.91 -12.36 -4.98
CA LEU A 48 21.54 -12.36 -4.45
C LEU A 48 20.67 -13.49 -5.03
N ASP A 49 21.20 -14.28 -5.96
CA ASP A 49 20.47 -15.41 -6.56
C ASP A 49 20.01 -16.41 -5.50
N ALA A 50 20.83 -16.64 -4.48
CA ALA A 50 20.49 -17.49 -3.35
C ALA A 50 19.29 -16.95 -2.53
N VAL A 51 19.15 -15.63 -2.42
CA VAL A 51 18.03 -14.99 -1.70
C VAL A 51 16.79 -14.95 -2.58
N SER A 52 16.93 -14.62 -3.87
CA SER A 52 15.80 -14.55 -4.82
C SER A 52 15.20 -15.92 -5.14
N SER A 53 15.97 -17.00 -5.04
CA SER A 53 15.51 -18.39 -5.20
C SER A 53 15.07 -19.06 -3.88
N SER A 54 15.23 -18.38 -2.74
CA SER A 54 14.84 -18.90 -1.43
C SER A 54 13.45 -18.42 -1.00
N PRO A 55 12.82 -19.03 0.02
CA PRO A 55 11.59 -18.54 0.62
C PRO A 55 11.70 -17.09 1.15
N PHE A 56 12.92 -16.61 1.43
CA PHE A 56 13.16 -15.22 1.83
C PHE A 56 12.94 -14.21 0.70
N SER A 57 12.76 -14.66 -0.55
CA SER A 57 12.39 -13.80 -1.67
C SER A 57 11.12 -12.99 -1.42
N ILE A 58 10.19 -13.50 -0.60
CA ILE A 58 8.97 -12.76 -0.20
C ILE A 58 9.28 -11.42 0.48
N PHE A 59 10.39 -11.31 1.22
CA PHE A 59 10.78 -10.07 1.90
C PHE A 59 11.36 -9.02 0.97
N ILE A 60 11.81 -9.41 -0.22
CA ILE A 60 12.40 -8.53 -1.22
C ILE A 60 11.54 -8.35 -2.47
N ASP A 61 10.42 -9.08 -2.60
CA ASP A 61 9.43 -8.88 -3.66
C ASP A 61 8.34 -7.93 -3.17
N GLU A 62 8.46 -6.67 -3.56
CA GLU A 62 7.51 -5.59 -3.24
C GLU A 62 6.08 -5.93 -3.66
N GLY A 63 5.92 -6.75 -4.70
CA GLY A 63 4.61 -7.16 -5.22
C GLY A 63 3.75 -7.90 -4.20
N TYR A 64 4.33 -8.73 -3.33
CA TYR A 64 3.56 -9.40 -2.26
C TYR A 64 2.98 -8.41 -1.25
N TRP A 65 3.75 -7.41 -0.85
CA TRP A 65 3.34 -6.44 0.19
C TRP A 65 2.28 -5.46 -0.30
N LEU A 66 2.19 -5.25 -1.61
CA LEU A 66 1.09 -4.49 -2.20
C LEU A 66 -0.27 -5.16 -1.94
N TYR A 67 -0.34 -6.49 -2.03
CA TYR A 67 -1.58 -7.23 -1.75
C TYR A 67 -2.06 -7.04 -0.32
N LEU A 68 -1.13 -6.91 0.66
CA LEU A 68 -1.49 -6.59 2.04
C LEU A 68 -2.21 -5.23 2.14
N PHE A 69 -1.74 -4.21 1.43
CA PHE A 69 -2.42 -2.90 1.44
C PHE A 69 -3.85 -2.99 0.91
N PHE A 70 -4.07 -3.80 -0.13
CA PHE A 70 -5.41 -4.00 -0.68
C PHE A 70 -6.32 -4.77 0.27
N VAL A 71 -5.83 -5.83 0.89
CA VAL A 71 -6.58 -6.61 1.89
C VAL A 71 -6.95 -5.73 3.08
N VAL A 72 -6.01 -4.97 3.65
CA VAL A 72 -6.28 -4.03 4.76
C VAL A 72 -7.26 -2.95 4.32
N SER A 73 -7.09 -2.39 3.11
CA SER A 73 -8.01 -1.38 2.58
C SER A 73 -9.43 -1.94 2.43
N GLY A 74 -9.56 -3.12 1.82
CA GLY A 74 -10.84 -3.78 1.62
C GLY A 74 -11.55 -4.11 2.94
N TYR A 75 -10.81 -4.66 3.90
CA TYR A 75 -11.29 -4.92 5.25
C TYR A 75 -11.84 -3.66 5.95
N LEU A 76 -11.11 -2.54 5.89
CA LEU A 76 -11.54 -1.29 6.52
C LEU A 76 -12.69 -0.60 5.78
N VAL A 77 -12.66 -0.60 4.45
CA VAL A 77 -13.68 0.03 3.60
C VAL A 77 -15.02 -0.69 3.72
N SER A 78 -14.99 -2.02 3.84
CA SER A 78 -16.19 -2.85 3.97
C SER A 78 -17.02 -2.55 5.22
N LYS A 79 -16.41 -2.05 6.29
CA LYS A 79 -17.09 -1.62 7.53
C LYS A 79 -17.95 -0.35 7.36
N SER A 80 -17.95 0.25 6.15
CA SER A 80 -18.75 1.44 5.86
C SER A 80 -20.22 1.09 5.71
N ARG A 81 -21.09 1.70 6.54
CA ARG A 81 -22.55 1.60 6.39
C ARG A 81 -23.04 2.55 5.29
N ILE A 82 -23.79 2.03 4.32
CA ILE A 82 -24.29 2.80 3.16
C ILE A 82 -25.80 2.51 2.99
N GLY A 83 -26.63 3.40 3.52
CA GLY A 83 -28.09 3.24 3.50
C GLY A 83 -28.80 3.97 2.37
N SER A 84 -28.16 4.94 1.69
CA SER A 84 -28.76 5.75 0.63
C SER A 84 -27.78 6.06 -0.48
N VAL A 85 -28.29 6.44 -1.67
CA VAL A 85 -27.48 6.89 -2.81
C VAL A 85 -26.63 8.12 -2.46
N ARG A 86 -27.20 9.06 -1.70
CA ARG A 86 -26.46 10.25 -1.23
C ARG A 86 -25.22 9.86 -0.41
N VAL A 87 -25.36 8.92 0.53
CA VAL A 87 -24.23 8.42 1.34
C VAL A 87 -23.24 7.66 0.47
N LEU A 88 -23.70 6.88 -0.52
CA LEU A 88 -22.83 6.18 -1.47
C LEU A 88 -21.95 7.17 -2.23
N LEU A 89 -22.55 8.18 -2.86
CA LEU A 89 -21.82 9.22 -3.61
C LEU A 89 -20.88 9.99 -2.70
N ALA A 90 -21.31 10.37 -1.49
CA ALA A 90 -20.46 11.03 -0.52
C ALA A 90 -19.25 10.17 -0.12
N LYS A 91 -19.41 8.85 0.02
CA LYS A 91 -18.29 7.90 0.29
C LYS A 91 -17.32 7.78 -0.88
N ILE A 92 -17.83 7.75 -2.12
CA ILE A 92 -16.98 7.70 -3.33
C ILE A 92 -16.15 8.98 -3.45
N VAL A 93 -16.78 10.16 -3.34
CA VAL A 93 -16.07 11.45 -3.36
C VAL A 93 -15.06 11.55 -2.20
N ASN A 94 -15.46 11.14 -1.00
CA ASN A 94 -14.57 11.10 0.16
C ASN A 94 -13.34 10.21 -0.08
N ARG A 95 -13.54 9.05 -0.73
CA ARG A 95 -12.43 8.14 -1.06
C ARG A 95 -11.50 8.76 -2.09
N PHE A 96 -12.05 9.40 -3.13
CA PHE A 96 -11.26 10.14 -4.12
C PHE A 96 -10.40 11.22 -3.45
N LEU A 97 -10.99 12.04 -2.58
CA LEU A 97 -10.26 13.09 -1.86
C LEU A 97 -9.22 12.55 -0.89
N ARG A 98 -9.52 11.46 -0.18
CA ARG A 98 -8.58 10.82 0.77
C ARG A 98 -7.34 10.23 0.10
N LEU A 99 -7.44 9.85 -1.16
CA LEU A 99 -6.29 9.42 -1.97
C LEU A 99 -5.70 10.60 -2.75
N GLY A 100 -6.52 11.41 -3.37
CA GLY A 100 -6.12 12.47 -4.30
C GLY A 100 -5.40 13.65 -3.64
N LEU A 101 -5.85 14.12 -2.46
CA LEU A 101 -5.17 15.22 -1.78
C LEU A 101 -3.74 14.85 -1.35
N PRO A 102 -3.49 13.68 -0.72
CA PRO A 102 -2.12 13.25 -0.47
C PRO A 102 -1.29 13.05 -1.75
N ILE A 103 -1.89 12.60 -2.86
CA ILE A 103 -1.22 12.53 -4.18
C ILE A 103 -0.78 13.93 -4.61
N LEU A 104 -1.70 14.90 -4.61
CA LEU A 104 -1.42 16.28 -4.98
C LEU A 104 -0.24 16.86 -4.19
N PHE A 105 -0.28 16.74 -2.87
CA PHE A 105 0.77 17.29 -2.01
C PHE A 105 2.10 16.54 -2.12
N SER A 106 2.08 15.24 -2.37
CA SER A 106 3.32 14.49 -2.63
C SER A 106 3.94 14.89 -3.97
N TYR A 107 3.12 15.08 -5.02
CA TYR A 107 3.60 15.57 -6.32
C TYR A 107 4.19 16.97 -6.22
N LEU A 108 3.63 17.83 -5.37
CA LEU A 108 4.21 19.16 -5.11
C LEU A 108 5.64 19.02 -4.55
N ILE A 109 5.85 18.15 -3.55
CA ILE A 109 7.18 17.92 -2.97
C ILE A 109 8.11 17.27 -4.00
N ILE A 110 7.64 16.28 -4.76
CA ILE A 110 8.41 15.61 -5.81
C ILE A 110 8.82 16.62 -6.89
N PHE A 111 7.93 17.54 -7.25
CA PHE A 111 8.23 18.61 -8.20
C PHE A 111 9.31 19.57 -7.68
N VAL A 112 9.30 19.89 -6.39
CA VAL A 112 10.39 20.66 -5.77
C VAL A 112 11.71 19.88 -5.83
N ILE A 113 11.70 18.59 -5.50
CA ILE A 113 12.89 17.71 -5.63
C ILE A 113 13.40 17.73 -7.09
N TYR A 114 12.50 17.58 -8.06
CA TYR A 114 12.85 17.63 -9.49
C TYR A 114 13.53 18.96 -9.87
N LYS A 115 12.97 20.09 -9.45
CA LYS A 115 13.51 21.43 -9.80
C LYS A 115 14.82 21.78 -9.09
N THR A 116 15.07 21.19 -7.90
CA THR A 116 16.25 21.53 -7.08
C THR A 116 17.40 20.52 -7.24
N LEU A 117 17.08 19.23 -7.20
CA LEU A 117 18.05 18.14 -7.21
C LEU A 117 18.10 17.38 -8.55
N GLY A 118 16.98 17.38 -9.29
CA GLY A 118 16.83 16.55 -10.49
C GLY A 118 16.69 15.06 -10.20
N PHE A 119 16.49 14.30 -11.27
CA PHE A 119 16.51 12.84 -11.26
C PHE A 119 17.73 12.32 -12.03
N HIS A 120 18.45 11.40 -11.43
CA HIS A 120 19.73 10.89 -11.95
C HIS A 120 19.69 9.38 -12.23
N ASN A 121 18.50 8.79 -12.23
CA ASN A 121 18.29 7.36 -12.45
C ASN A 121 18.80 6.87 -13.81
N GLY A 122 18.75 7.67 -14.88
CA GLY A 122 19.31 7.32 -16.18
C GLY A 122 20.83 7.09 -16.15
N ALA A 123 21.58 7.97 -15.48
CA ALA A 123 23.02 7.79 -15.30
C ALA A 123 23.34 6.59 -14.38
N THR A 124 22.53 6.39 -13.32
CA THR A 124 22.63 5.20 -12.46
C THR A 124 22.32 3.92 -13.23
N ALA A 125 21.36 3.95 -14.16
CA ALA A 125 21.06 2.83 -15.05
C ALA A 125 22.27 2.37 -15.83
N GLY A 126 23.08 3.30 -16.34
CA GLY A 126 24.36 3.00 -17.01
C GLY A 126 25.39 2.34 -16.10
N LEU A 127 25.52 2.80 -14.84
CA LEU A 127 26.43 2.21 -13.87
C LEU A 127 26.08 0.77 -13.49
N PHE A 128 24.80 0.47 -13.39
CA PHE A 128 24.29 -0.85 -12.98
C PHE A 128 23.96 -1.76 -14.17
N GLU A 129 24.09 -1.27 -15.41
CA GLU A 129 23.61 -1.96 -16.61
C GLU A 129 22.14 -2.38 -16.46
N CYS A 130 21.32 -1.48 -15.89
CA CYS A 130 19.93 -1.74 -15.50
C CYS A 130 18.95 -0.91 -16.34
N PRO A 131 18.45 -1.44 -17.48
CA PRO A 131 17.52 -0.72 -18.37
C PRO A 131 16.24 -0.29 -17.68
N PHE A 132 15.82 -1.03 -16.62
CA PHE A 132 14.62 -0.70 -15.86
C PHE A 132 14.70 0.72 -15.26
N LEU A 133 15.84 1.13 -14.70
CA LEU A 133 16.01 2.48 -14.16
C LEU A 133 15.92 3.57 -15.21
N GLN A 134 16.28 3.28 -16.45
CA GLN A 134 16.27 4.25 -17.54
C GLN A 134 14.85 4.64 -17.97
N ALA A 135 13.86 3.79 -17.70
CA ALA A 135 12.47 3.99 -18.14
C ALA A 135 11.70 5.06 -17.35
N PHE A 136 12.33 5.71 -16.35
CA PHE A 136 11.65 6.66 -15.46
C PHE A 136 12.28 8.04 -15.57
N TYR A 137 11.44 9.07 -15.39
CA TYR A 137 11.84 10.48 -15.28
C TYR A 137 12.63 10.99 -16.50
N ASP A 138 12.20 10.60 -17.70
CA ASP A 138 12.77 10.96 -19.00
C ASP A 138 12.09 12.15 -19.67
N MET A 139 11.15 12.82 -18.99
CA MET A 139 10.36 13.92 -19.50
C MET A 139 10.41 15.15 -18.59
N ASP A 140 10.06 16.31 -19.15
CA ASP A 140 9.90 17.54 -18.41
C ASP A 140 8.54 17.59 -17.69
N TYR A 141 8.58 18.01 -16.43
CA TYR A 141 7.40 18.15 -15.58
C TYR A 141 7.01 19.61 -15.38
N SER A 142 5.71 19.87 -15.38
CA SER A 142 5.10 21.18 -15.23
C SER A 142 4.22 21.26 -13.99
N VAL A 143 3.85 22.49 -13.59
CA VAL A 143 2.87 22.73 -12.53
C VAL A 143 1.51 22.09 -12.86
N LYS A 144 1.15 21.99 -14.14
CA LYS A 144 -0.07 21.32 -14.58
C LYS A 144 -0.08 19.84 -14.20
N ASP A 145 1.06 19.15 -14.35
CA ASP A 145 1.18 17.72 -13.96
C ASP A 145 0.97 17.53 -12.46
N VAL A 146 1.42 18.48 -11.65
CA VAL A 146 1.15 18.48 -10.20
C VAL A 146 -0.34 18.67 -9.92
N LEU A 147 -0.97 19.68 -10.51
CA LEU A 147 -2.38 20.00 -10.23
C LEU A 147 -3.33 18.92 -10.73
N MET A 148 -3.03 18.28 -11.87
CA MET A 148 -3.84 17.21 -12.45
C MET A 148 -3.59 15.85 -11.80
N SER A 149 -2.55 15.69 -11.00
CA SER A 149 -2.12 14.40 -10.46
C SER A 149 -3.20 13.57 -9.76
N PRO A 150 -4.17 14.13 -8.99
CA PRO A 150 -5.22 13.32 -8.39
C PRO A 150 -6.11 12.63 -9.44
N VAL A 151 -6.42 13.35 -10.52
CA VAL A 151 -7.26 12.86 -11.62
C VAL A 151 -6.46 11.89 -12.50
N ASP A 152 -5.26 12.29 -12.88
CA ASP A 152 -4.37 11.51 -13.73
C ASP A 152 -4.01 10.15 -13.10
N VAL A 153 -3.66 10.13 -11.83
CA VAL A 153 -3.32 8.88 -11.10
C VAL A 153 -4.55 8.02 -10.85
N LEU A 154 -5.63 8.60 -10.30
CA LEU A 154 -6.76 7.80 -9.82
C LEU A 154 -7.72 7.35 -10.92
N LEU A 155 -7.81 8.08 -12.03
CA LEU A 155 -8.72 7.75 -13.12
C LEU A 155 -8.00 7.23 -14.36
N PHE A 156 -6.84 7.79 -14.71
CA PHE A 156 -6.15 7.49 -15.96
C PHE A 156 -4.84 6.68 -15.79
N GLU A 157 -4.40 6.40 -14.54
CA GLU A 157 -3.15 5.68 -14.25
C GLU A 157 -1.88 6.36 -14.80
N LYS A 158 -1.95 7.67 -14.99
CA LYS A 158 -0.81 8.47 -15.44
C LYS A 158 0.07 8.82 -14.23
N CYS A 159 1.04 7.96 -13.94
CA CYS A 159 1.91 8.04 -12.76
C CYS A 159 3.28 8.63 -13.11
N THR A 160 3.31 9.72 -13.88
CA THR A 160 4.52 10.30 -14.48
C THR A 160 5.60 10.65 -13.47
N MET A 161 5.22 11.28 -12.35
CA MET A 161 6.17 11.73 -11.32
C MET A 161 6.36 10.70 -10.19
N ASN A 162 5.58 9.61 -10.14
CA ASN A 162 5.73 8.58 -9.12
C ASN A 162 5.19 7.24 -9.63
N HIS A 163 6.05 6.45 -10.25
CA HIS A 163 5.68 5.19 -10.87
C HIS A 163 4.92 4.24 -9.92
N PRO A 164 5.32 4.01 -8.66
CA PRO A 164 4.56 3.15 -7.73
C PRO A 164 3.08 3.51 -7.55
N TYR A 165 2.63 4.69 -7.95
CA TYR A 165 1.24 5.14 -7.77
C TYR A 165 0.22 4.45 -8.69
N TRP A 166 0.65 3.66 -9.66
CA TRP A 166 -0.25 2.90 -10.54
C TRP A 166 -1.27 2.05 -9.77
N VAL A 167 -0.90 1.54 -8.60
CA VAL A 167 -1.79 0.73 -7.75
C VAL A 167 -2.93 1.55 -7.14
N LEU A 168 -2.80 2.88 -7.01
CA LEU A 168 -3.80 3.73 -6.35
C LEU A 168 -5.10 3.82 -7.13
N LYS A 169 -5.07 3.75 -8.46
CA LYS A 169 -6.26 3.59 -9.31
C LYS A 169 -6.99 2.30 -8.95
N MET A 170 -6.28 1.17 -8.88
CA MET A 170 -6.87 -0.12 -8.53
C MET A 170 -7.44 -0.10 -7.11
N MET A 171 -6.76 0.57 -6.16
CA MET A 171 -7.25 0.74 -4.79
C MET A 171 -8.53 1.60 -4.73
N PHE A 172 -8.62 2.64 -5.56
CA PHE A 172 -9.83 3.45 -5.69
C PHE A 172 -10.98 2.62 -6.27
N ILE A 173 -10.77 1.92 -7.40
CA ILE A 173 -11.77 1.06 -8.05
C ILE A 173 -12.26 -0.03 -7.09
N SER A 174 -11.35 -0.75 -6.43
CA SER A 174 -11.70 -1.77 -5.43
C SER A 174 -12.57 -1.19 -4.30
N SER A 175 -12.27 0.03 -3.84
CA SER A 175 -13.06 0.69 -2.81
C SER A 175 -14.47 1.08 -3.29
N VAL A 176 -14.59 1.57 -4.53
CA VAL A 176 -15.89 1.89 -5.15
C VAL A 176 -16.74 0.63 -5.30
N LEU A 177 -16.14 -0.47 -5.76
CA LEU A 177 -16.83 -1.76 -5.88
C LEU A 177 -17.35 -2.25 -4.51
N ILE A 178 -16.55 -2.18 -3.47
CA ILE A 178 -16.96 -2.53 -2.10
C ILE A 178 -18.11 -1.64 -1.62
N TYR A 179 -18.07 -0.34 -1.90
CA TYR A 179 -19.17 0.57 -1.54
C TYR A 179 -20.47 0.22 -2.28
N LEU A 180 -20.39 -0.13 -3.55
CA LEU A 180 -21.53 -0.58 -4.34
C LEU A 180 -22.13 -1.87 -3.79
N ILE A 181 -21.30 -2.87 -3.46
CA ILE A 181 -21.73 -4.12 -2.84
C ILE A 181 -22.43 -3.83 -1.50
N ASN A 182 -21.81 -3.02 -0.63
CA ASN A 182 -22.42 -2.62 0.64
C ASN A 182 -23.78 -1.93 0.44
N TYR A 183 -23.89 -1.05 -0.56
CA TYR A 183 -25.16 -0.37 -0.86
C TYR A 183 -26.23 -1.35 -1.33
N VAL A 184 -25.94 -2.22 -2.29
CA VAL A 184 -26.89 -3.22 -2.80
C VAL A 184 -27.38 -4.12 -1.65
N PHE A 185 -26.46 -4.67 -0.87
CA PHE A 185 -26.84 -5.53 0.25
C PHE A 185 -27.51 -4.79 1.40
N SER A 186 -27.37 -3.46 1.51
CA SER A 186 -28.14 -2.67 2.49
C SER A 186 -29.65 -2.68 2.20
N LYS A 187 -30.06 -2.92 0.96
CA LYS A 187 -31.46 -2.94 0.51
C LYS A 187 -32.12 -4.31 0.67
N ILE A 188 -31.36 -5.37 0.87
CA ILE A 188 -31.88 -6.73 0.99
C ILE A 188 -32.31 -6.97 2.44
N LYS A 189 -33.60 -7.32 2.64
CA LYS A 189 -34.21 -7.61 3.94
C LYS A 189 -34.44 -9.13 4.15
N SER A 190 -33.50 -9.98 3.74
CA SER A 190 -33.62 -11.43 3.87
C SER A 190 -32.79 -11.96 5.05
N PRO A 191 -33.26 -12.96 5.81
CA PRO A 191 -32.43 -13.61 6.83
C PRO A 191 -31.22 -14.32 6.23
N LYS A 192 -31.29 -14.73 4.95
CA LYS A 192 -30.17 -15.36 4.21
C LYS A 192 -29.21 -14.35 3.55
N LYS A 193 -29.38 -13.05 3.84
CA LYS A 193 -28.59 -11.98 3.24
C LYS A 193 -27.09 -12.19 3.38
N GLY A 194 -26.60 -12.53 4.57
CA GLY A 194 -25.17 -12.73 4.83
C GLY A 194 -24.55 -13.85 3.99
N MET A 195 -25.29 -14.97 3.84
CA MET A 195 -24.84 -16.06 2.98
C MET A 195 -24.84 -15.67 1.50
N ALA A 196 -25.87 -14.96 1.02
CA ALA A 196 -25.93 -14.48 -0.36
C ALA A 196 -24.81 -13.49 -0.66
N GLU A 197 -24.47 -12.60 0.29
CA GLU A 197 -23.35 -11.65 0.16
C GLU A 197 -22.00 -12.39 0.06
N GLN A 198 -21.77 -13.37 0.92
CA GLN A 198 -20.53 -14.18 0.88
C GLN A 198 -20.41 -14.98 -0.41
N LEU A 199 -21.49 -15.61 -0.88
CA LEU A 199 -21.48 -16.32 -2.17
C LEU A 199 -21.18 -15.40 -3.34
N LEU A 200 -21.82 -14.22 -3.39
CA LEU A 200 -21.54 -13.23 -4.41
C LEU A 200 -20.08 -12.76 -4.36
N LEU A 201 -19.54 -12.48 -3.18
CA LEU A 201 -18.14 -12.09 -2.99
C LEU A 201 -17.20 -13.18 -3.53
N ILE A 202 -17.45 -14.44 -3.21
CA ILE A 202 -16.63 -15.57 -3.71
C ILE A 202 -16.68 -15.62 -5.24
N ILE A 203 -17.85 -15.48 -5.84
CA ILE A 203 -18.02 -15.48 -7.32
C ILE A 203 -17.22 -14.32 -7.94
N ILE A 204 -17.34 -13.10 -7.38
CA ILE A 204 -16.62 -11.94 -7.91
C ILE A 204 -15.10 -12.08 -7.70
N ILE A 205 -14.65 -12.63 -6.57
CA ILE A 205 -13.24 -12.92 -6.30
C ILE A 205 -12.72 -13.92 -7.36
N LEU A 206 -13.41 -15.01 -7.59
CA LEU A 206 -13.02 -16.01 -8.59
C LEU A 206 -12.99 -15.42 -10.01
N ALA A 207 -13.94 -14.56 -10.36
CA ALA A 207 -13.96 -13.90 -11.66
C ALA A 207 -12.82 -12.88 -11.83
N THR A 208 -12.40 -12.21 -10.74
CA THR A 208 -11.39 -11.16 -10.80
C THR A 208 -9.97 -11.62 -10.51
N CYS A 209 -9.79 -12.78 -9.86
CA CYS A 209 -8.45 -13.26 -9.46
C CYS A 209 -7.50 -13.53 -10.64
N PHE A 210 -8.02 -13.85 -11.81
CA PHE A 210 -7.21 -14.10 -13.01
C PHE A 210 -7.01 -12.85 -13.86
N THR A 211 -7.95 -11.88 -13.84
CA THR A 211 -7.89 -10.68 -14.68
C THR A 211 -7.34 -9.47 -13.93
N TYR A 212 -7.77 -9.28 -12.68
CA TYR A 212 -7.40 -8.16 -11.81
C TYR A 212 -7.10 -8.62 -10.38
N PRO A 213 -6.04 -9.42 -10.15
CA PRO A 213 -5.76 -10.06 -8.86
C PRO A 213 -5.63 -9.07 -7.69
N ILE A 214 -5.17 -7.86 -7.96
CA ILE A 214 -5.08 -6.78 -6.97
C ILE A 214 -6.48 -6.32 -6.50
N ILE A 215 -7.48 -6.22 -7.41
CA ILE A 215 -8.86 -5.90 -7.04
C ILE A 215 -9.45 -7.05 -6.21
N ALA A 216 -9.20 -8.29 -6.60
CA ALA A 216 -9.59 -9.48 -5.84
C ALA A 216 -9.04 -9.43 -4.41
N ALA A 217 -7.81 -8.97 -4.20
CA ALA A 217 -7.24 -8.82 -2.85
C ALA A 217 -8.06 -7.87 -1.97
N GLY A 218 -8.58 -6.76 -2.53
CA GLY A 218 -9.49 -5.88 -1.80
C GLY A 218 -10.80 -6.57 -1.41
N LEU A 219 -11.37 -7.39 -2.31
CA LEU A 219 -12.59 -8.18 -2.02
C LEU A 219 -12.32 -9.29 -1.00
N ILE A 220 -11.15 -9.91 -1.01
CA ILE A 220 -10.70 -10.85 0.03
C ILE A 220 -10.65 -10.17 1.39
N GLY A 221 -10.18 -8.91 1.45
CA GLY A 221 -10.23 -8.10 2.66
C GLY A 221 -11.67 -7.85 3.15
N MET A 222 -12.61 -7.58 2.23
CA MET A 222 -14.03 -7.48 2.55
C MET A 222 -14.58 -8.81 3.07
N LEU A 223 -14.24 -9.94 2.44
CA LEU A 223 -14.65 -11.27 2.89
C LEU A 223 -14.17 -11.57 4.31
N ALA A 224 -12.91 -11.23 4.63
CA ALA A 224 -12.37 -11.33 5.99
C ALA A 224 -13.18 -10.52 7.00
N SER A 225 -13.55 -9.26 6.67
CA SER A 225 -14.39 -8.43 7.53
C SER A 225 -15.77 -9.03 7.79
N ARG A 226 -16.39 -9.61 6.75
CA ARG A 226 -17.70 -10.30 6.89
C ARG A 226 -17.62 -11.59 7.70
N SER A 227 -16.53 -12.33 7.55
CA SER A 227 -16.27 -13.54 8.33
C SER A 227 -16.10 -13.21 9.82
N GLU A 228 -15.41 -12.11 10.14
CA GLU A 228 -15.31 -11.63 11.53
C GLU A 228 -16.68 -11.24 12.12
N GLU A 229 -17.49 -10.49 11.38
CA GLU A 229 -18.83 -10.07 11.79
C GLU A 229 -19.76 -11.28 12.06
N ASN A 230 -19.60 -12.35 11.29
CA ASN A 230 -20.38 -13.59 11.43
C ASN A 230 -19.85 -14.54 12.51
N GLY A 231 -18.87 -14.12 13.32
CA GLY A 231 -18.42 -14.89 14.49
C GLY A 231 -17.46 -16.03 14.20
N VAL A 232 -16.82 -16.06 13.01
CA VAL A 232 -15.76 -17.02 12.70
C VAL A 232 -14.51 -16.71 13.53
N ARG A 233 -14.51 -17.16 14.81
CA ARG A 233 -13.45 -16.90 15.80
C ARG A 233 -12.92 -18.18 16.47
N GLY A 234 -13.06 -19.35 15.85
CA GLY A 234 -12.66 -20.61 16.45
C GLY A 234 -11.15 -20.92 16.36
N GLN A 235 -10.59 -21.53 17.41
CA GLN A 235 -9.16 -21.91 17.47
C GLN A 235 -8.72 -22.85 16.33
N SER A 236 -9.62 -23.71 15.83
CA SER A 236 -9.36 -24.63 14.69
C SER A 236 -9.08 -23.91 13.38
N TRP A 237 -9.70 -22.74 13.16
CA TRP A 237 -9.43 -21.90 11.99
C TRP A 237 -8.04 -21.27 12.04
N TYR A 238 -7.50 -21.00 13.23
CA TYR A 238 -6.16 -20.43 13.40
C TYR A 238 -5.06 -21.41 12.99
N ALA A 239 -5.20 -22.69 13.35
CA ALA A 239 -4.26 -23.71 12.93
C ALA A 239 -4.30 -23.94 11.42
N ALA A 240 -5.50 -24.06 10.82
CA ALA A 240 -5.67 -24.18 9.37
C ALA A 240 -5.08 -22.94 8.64
N SER A 241 -5.27 -21.78 9.21
CA SER A 241 -4.79 -20.51 8.67
C SER A 241 -3.27 -20.37 8.70
N LEU A 242 -2.63 -20.82 9.78
CA LEU A 242 -1.16 -20.85 9.88
C LEU A 242 -0.57 -21.88 8.89
N ILE A 243 -1.25 -22.99 8.68
CA ILE A 243 -0.85 -24.01 7.68
C ILE A 243 -0.99 -23.42 6.27
N ILE A 244 -2.10 -22.73 5.95
CA ILE A 244 -2.31 -22.06 4.66
C ILE A 244 -1.26 -20.95 4.46
N LEU A 245 -0.96 -20.16 5.49
CA LEU A 245 0.09 -19.14 5.44
C LEU A 245 1.48 -19.75 5.21
N ALA A 246 1.81 -20.83 5.92
CA ALA A 246 3.07 -21.54 5.73
C ALA A 246 3.18 -22.18 4.35
N LEU A 247 2.11 -22.80 3.85
CA LEU A 247 2.06 -23.37 2.50
C LEU A 247 2.13 -22.28 1.42
N ALA A 248 1.47 -21.14 1.61
CA ALA A 248 1.54 -20.01 0.68
C ALA A 248 2.95 -19.41 0.59
N ILE A 249 3.67 -19.38 1.70
CA ILE A 249 5.07 -18.91 1.76
C ILE A 249 6.01 -19.92 1.11
N CYS A 250 5.76 -21.24 1.28
CA CYS A 250 6.70 -22.28 0.87
C CYS A 250 6.51 -22.82 -0.56
N VAL A 251 5.31 -22.71 -1.17
CA VAL A 251 4.98 -23.56 -2.31
C VAL A 251 4.58 -22.83 -3.59
N LEU A 252 4.11 -21.58 -3.56
CA LEU A 252 3.53 -20.97 -4.77
C LEU A 252 3.84 -19.47 -4.92
N PRO A 253 4.35 -19.06 -6.10
CA PRO A 253 4.54 -17.62 -6.45
C PRO A 253 3.22 -16.94 -6.83
N VAL A 254 2.07 -17.46 -6.47
CA VAL A 254 0.77 -16.88 -6.83
C VAL A 254 0.39 -15.80 -5.81
N LYS A 255 0.56 -14.56 -6.20
CA LYS A 255 0.30 -13.36 -5.36
C LYS A 255 -1.11 -13.32 -4.75
N ILE A 256 -2.10 -13.97 -5.37
CA ILE A 256 -3.46 -14.06 -4.80
C ILE A 256 -3.51 -14.92 -3.53
N ILE A 257 -2.66 -15.93 -3.40
CA ILE A 257 -2.54 -16.75 -2.19
C ILE A 257 -2.01 -15.89 -1.04
N ALA A 258 -1.07 -14.98 -1.33
CA ALA A 258 -0.61 -14.01 -0.35
C ALA A 258 -1.76 -13.12 0.17
N ALA A 259 -2.72 -12.73 -0.69
CA ALA A 259 -3.89 -11.97 -0.26
C ALA A 259 -4.76 -12.75 0.75
N PHE A 260 -5.01 -14.03 0.50
CA PHE A 260 -5.71 -14.89 1.47
C PHE A 260 -4.92 -15.06 2.76
N SER A 261 -3.61 -15.25 2.68
CA SER A 261 -2.73 -15.36 3.85
C SER A 261 -2.76 -14.08 4.70
N PHE A 262 -2.76 -12.91 4.06
CA PHE A 262 -2.89 -11.62 4.75
C PHE A 262 -4.28 -11.41 5.35
N ALA A 263 -5.34 -11.85 4.69
CA ALA A 263 -6.69 -11.81 5.26
C ALA A 263 -6.77 -12.63 6.55
N VAL A 264 -6.20 -13.83 6.52
CA VAL A 264 -6.07 -14.69 7.69
C VAL A 264 -5.23 -14.02 8.79
N LEU A 265 -4.07 -13.45 8.44
CA LEU A 265 -3.20 -12.75 9.38
C LEU A 265 -3.94 -11.59 10.08
N ILE A 266 -4.74 -10.81 9.35
CA ILE A 266 -5.55 -9.74 9.92
C ILE A 266 -6.53 -10.26 10.98
N LEU A 267 -7.15 -11.42 10.75
CA LEU A 267 -8.06 -12.05 11.70
C LEU A 267 -7.34 -12.71 12.88
N LEU A 268 -6.09 -13.16 12.68
CA LEU A 268 -5.28 -13.79 13.71
C LEU A 268 -4.69 -12.81 14.71
N ILE A 269 -4.16 -11.69 14.23
CA ILE A 269 -3.38 -10.75 15.06
C ILE A 269 -4.12 -10.37 16.35
N PRO A 270 -5.41 -9.99 16.37
CA PRO A 270 -6.11 -9.61 17.59
C PRO A 270 -6.18 -10.73 18.63
N ASN A 271 -6.11 -11.98 18.19
CA ASN A 271 -6.32 -13.16 19.02
C ASN A 271 -5.01 -13.80 19.53
N VAL A 272 -3.87 -13.41 18.94
CA VAL A 272 -2.53 -13.88 19.35
C VAL A 272 -1.80 -12.74 20.04
N LYS A 273 -1.71 -12.81 21.39
CA LYS A 273 -1.15 -11.74 22.24
C LYS A 273 0.22 -11.24 21.77
N ALA A 274 1.12 -12.14 21.38
CA ALA A 274 2.45 -11.78 20.90
C ALA A 274 2.39 -10.97 19.60
N LEU A 275 1.61 -11.41 18.61
CA LEU A 275 1.42 -10.70 17.34
C LEU A 275 0.76 -9.34 17.55
N ASN A 276 -0.31 -9.30 18.35
CA ASN A 276 -1.00 -8.04 18.63
C ASN A 276 -0.08 -7.05 19.34
N SER A 277 0.69 -7.50 20.33
CA SER A 277 1.69 -6.66 21.03
C SER A 277 2.78 -6.15 20.09
N PHE A 278 3.27 -6.99 19.19
CA PHE A 278 4.28 -6.62 18.20
C PHE A 278 3.75 -5.56 17.22
N PHE A 279 2.63 -5.83 16.53
CA PHE A 279 2.09 -4.90 15.53
C PHE A 279 1.47 -3.64 16.14
N SER A 280 1.02 -3.67 17.39
CA SER A 280 0.57 -2.48 18.13
C SER A 280 1.69 -1.75 18.86
N GLY A 281 2.92 -2.26 18.80
CA GLY A 281 4.10 -1.68 19.42
C GLY A 281 4.49 -0.31 18.84
N LYS A 282 5.24 0.48 19.60
CA LYS A 282 5.61 1.87 19.26
C LYS A 282 6.30 1.98 17.90
N ILE A 283 7.20 1.06 17.56
CA ILE A 283 7.97 1.05 16.31
C ILE A 283 7.04 0.80 15.13
N CYS A 284 6.24 -0.29 15.18
CA CYS A 284 5.29 -0.61 14.11
C CYS A 284 4.25 0.50 13.92
N LYS A 285 3.77 1.07 15.03
CA LYS A 285 2.86 2.22 15.00
C LYS A 285 3.47 3.44 14.33
N PHE A 286 4.72 3.79 14.68
CA PHE A 286 5.44 4.91 14.06
C PHE A 286 5.51 4.75 12.53
N PHE A 287 5.99 3.60 12.05
CA PHE A 287 6.06 3.35 10.61
C PHE A 287 4.67 3.26 9.97
N GLY A 288 3.67 2.75 10.68
CA GLY A 288 2.29 2.78 10.22
C GLY A 288 1.74 4.19 10.04
N ASP A 289 2.06 5.09 10.97
CA ASP A 289 1.60 6.48 10.93
C ASP A 289 2.23 7.28 9.78
N ILE A 290 3.44 6.95 9.35
CA ILE A 290 4.15 7.60 8.23
C ILE A 290 4.15 6.76 6.94
N SER A 291 3.42 5.65 6.90
CA SER A 291 3.47 4.67 5.80
C SER A 291 3.09 5.27 4.45
N TRP A 292 2.13 6.21 4.41
CA TRP A 292 1.78 6.90 3.17
C TRP A 292 2.96 7.72 2.63
N GLY A 293 3.64 8.47 3.49
CA GLY A 293 4.81 9.24 3.10
C GLY A 293 5.95 8.34 2.61
N ILE A 294 6.26 7.24 3.32
CA ILE A 294 7.28 6.28 2.86
C ILE A 294 6.92 5.76 1.47
N TYR A 295 5.67 5.35 1.26
CA TYR A 295 5.19 4.89 -0.03
C TYR A 295 5.28 5.97 -1.11
N SER A 296 5.05 7.23 -0.76
CA SER A 296 5.08 8.35 -1.70
C SER A 296 6.49 8.80 -2.09
N PHE A 297 7.45 8.75 -1.17
CA PHE A 297 8.75 9.40 -1.38
C PHE A 297 9.91 8.45 -1.64
N HIS A 298 9.79 7.15 -1.33
CA HIS A 298 10.90 6.22 -1.49
C HIS A 298 11.42 6.18 -2.93
N TRP A 299 10.53 6.04 -3.92
CA TRP A 299 10.94 5.90 -5.32
C TRP A 299 11.55 7.20 -5.88
N PRO A 300 10.92 8.38 -5.74
CA PRO A 300 11.54 9.64 -6.13
C PRO A 300 12.90 9.89 -5.46
N LEU A 301 13.07 9.53 -4.17
CA LEU A 301 14.33 9.69 -3.48
C LEU A 301 15.40 8.68 -3.92
N ILE A 302 15.02 7.46 -4.26
CA ILE A 302 15.93 6.49 -4.91
C ILE A 302 16.44 7.06 -6.22
N CYS A 303 15.56 7.62 -7.06
CA CYS A 303 15.89 8.13 -8.39
C CYS A 303 16.59 9.51 -8.39
N SER A 304 16.46 10.30 -7.31
CA SER A 304 17.16 11.60 -7.16
C SER A 304 18.41 11.46 -6.29
N VAL A 305 18.27 11.65 -4.98
CA VAL A 305 19.40 11.67 -4.03
C VAL A 305 20.14 10.33 -4.00
N GLY A 306 19.43 9.20 -4.03
CA GLY A 306 20.04 7.88 -4.06
C GLY A 306 20.89 7.67 -5.30
N SER A 307 20.36 8.05 -6.46
CA SER A 307 21.09 7.97 -7.74
C SER A 307 22.28 8.92 -7.78
N LEU A 308 22.12 10.17 -7.31
CA LEU A 308 23.22 11.12 -7.22
C LEU A 308 24.35 10.62 -6.33
N TRP A 309 24.00 10.05 -5.15
CA TRP A 309 24.96 9.39 -4.26
C TRP A 309 25.72 8.27 -4.98
N LEU A 310 25.01 7.38 -5.67
CA LEU A 310 25.62 6.23 -6.37
C LEU A 310 26.60 6.69 -7.44
N ILE A 311 26.25 7.69 -8.25
CA ILE A 311 27.12 8.23 -9.31
C ILE A 311 28.38 8.83 -8.70
N THR A 312 28.26 9.63 -7.63
CA THR A 312 29.39 10.35 -7.04
C THR A 312 30.28 9.44 -6.20
N ALA A 313 29.71 8.52 -5.42
CA ALA A 313 30.45 7.68 -4.51
C ALA A 313 31.05 6.44 -5.19
N ALA A 314 30.45 5.93 -6.27
CA ALA A 314 30.94 4.72 -6.93
C ALA A 314 32.37 4.83 -7.45
N ALA A 315 32.76 6.01 -7.95
CA ALA A 315 34.12 6.27 -8.42
C ALA A 315 35.16 6.28 -7.29
N GLN A 316 34.75 6.64 -6.06
CA GLN A 316 35.65 6.81 -4.92
C GLN A 316 35.77 5.54 -4.06
N ILE A 317 34.65 4.86 -3.77
CA ILE A 317 34.62 3.73 -2.84
C ILE A 317 34.18 2.41 -3.48
N GLY A 318 33.91 2.42 -4.79
CA GLY A 318 33.40 1.29 -5.57
C GLY A 318 31.90 1.14 -5.48
N LEU A 319 31.29 0.68 -6.57
CA LEU A 319 29.83 0.62 -6.76
C LEU A 319 29.11 -0.17 -5.68
N ARG A 320 29.64 -1.35 -5.29
CA ARG A 320 29.03 -2.20 -4.28
C ARG A 320 28.96 -1.53 -2.90
N LYS A 321 30.04 -0.88 -2.47
CA LYS A 321 30.08 -0.14 -1.19
C LYS A 321 29.17 1.07 -1.23
N ALA A 322 29.21 1.83 -2.33
CA ALA A 322 28.33 2.97 -2.53
C ALA A 322 26.84 2.57 -2.44
N TYR A 323 26.47 1.45 -3.05
CA TYR A 323 25.11 0.90 -3.00
C TYR A 323 24.67 0.52 -1.58
N VAL A 324 25.51 -0.21 -0.83
CA VAL A 324 25.20 -0.61 0.55
C VAL A 324 25.05 0.61 1.47
N ILE A 325 25.93 1.62 1.33
CA ILE A 325 25.86 2.86 2.13
C ILE A 325 24.69 3.75 1.67
N GLY A 326 24.31 3.71 0.42
CA GLY A 326 23.18 4.46 -0.12
C GLY A 326 21.84 4.06 0.49
N LEU A 327 21.67 2.78 0.85
CA LEU A 327 20.41 2.29 1.46
C LEU A 327 20.02 3.06 2.74
N PRO A 328 20.85 3.14 3.79
CA PRO A 328 20.52 3.90 4.98
C PRO A 328 20.37 5.41 4.72
N ILE A 329 21.11 5.99 3.78
CA ILE A 329 20.97 7.41 3.41
C ILE A 329 19.57 7.67 2.86
N VAL A 330 19.16 6.93 1.83
CA VAL A 330 17.83 7.07 1.22
C VAL A 330 16.72 6.73 2.22
N PHE A 331 16.93 5.72 3.06
CA PHE A 331 15.98 5.34 4.09
C PHE A 331 15.72 6.47 5.09
N VAL A 332 16.77 7.03 5.67
CA VAL A 332 16.67 8.13 6.65
C VAL A 332 15.97 9.34 6.03
N LEU A 333 16.35 9.75 4.82
CA LEU A 333 15.71 10.85 4.12
C LEU A 333 14.22 10.57 3.84
N THR A 334 13.91 9.34 3.42
CA THR A 334 12.51 8.92 3.20
C THR A 334 11.71 9.04 4.49
N VAL A 335 12.24 8.57 5.62
CA VAL A 335 11.59 8.64 6.93
C VAL A 335 11.38 10.10 7.37
N LEU A 336 12.39 10.95 7.23
CA LEU A 336 12.32 12.36 7.62
C LEU A 336 11.27 13.14 6.83
N ILE A 337 11.27 12.99 5.50
CA ILE A 337 10.27 13.64 4.63
C ILE A 337 8.87 13.08 4.93
N SER A 338 8.75 11.77 5.13
CA SER A 338 7.46 11.12 5.45
C SER A 338 6.90 11.60 6.79
N TRP A 339 7.76 11.78 7.78
CA TRP A 339 7.38 12.31 9.09
C TRP A 339 6.89 13.76 8.99
N GLY A 340 7.60 14.61 8.27
CA GLY A 340 7.17 15.98 7.99
C GLY A 340 5.84 16.01 7.24
N PHE A 341 5.70 15.22 6.19
CA PHE A 341 4.49 15.08 5.39
C PHE A 341 3.27 14.65 6.23
N ARG A 342 3.47 13.69 7.13
CA ARG A 342 2.42 13.23 8.06
C ARG A 342 1.91 14.34 8.95
N HIS A 343 2.81 15.19 9.46
CA HIS A 343 2.45 16.25 10.42
C HIS A 343 1.88 17.51 9.76
N THR A 344 2.04 17.68 8.46
CA THR A 344 1.57 18.82 7.68
C THR A 344 0.45 18.41 6.72
N PHE A 345 0.80 17.88 5.58
CA PHE A 345 -0.10 17.68 4.44
C PHE A 345 -1.13 16.56 4.65
N GLU A 346 -0.77 15.46 5.34
CA GLU A 346 -1.77 14.44 5.63
C GLU A 346 -2.83 14.93 6.62
N LYS A 347 -2.45 15.70 7.63
CA LYS A 347 -3.42 16.31 8.56
C LYS A 347 -4.33 17.29 7.84
N LEU A 348 -3.77 18.13 6.95
CA LEU A 348 -4.53 19.07 6.12
C LEU A 348 -5.50 18.31 5.20
N SER A 349 -5.03 17.27 4.52
CA SER A 349 -5.85 16.39 3.67
C SER A 349 -7.01 15.77 4.44
N ALA A 350 -6.74 15.25 5.63
CA ALA A 350 -7.75 14.65 6.49
C ALA A 350 -8.80 15.67 6.96
N PHE A 351 -8.37 16.88 7.30
CA PHE A 351 -9.26 17.99 7.70
C PHE A 351 -10.19 18.38 6.54
N ILE A 352 -9.63 18.67 5.36
CA ILE A 352 -10.39 19.04 4.15
C ILE A 352 -11.41 17.94 3.82
N THR A 353 -10.94 16.69 3.77
CA THR A 353 -11.79 15.54 3.43
C THR A 353 -12.94 15.35 4.41
N LYS A 354 -12.67 15.50 5.72
CA LYS A 354 -13.70 15.40 6.76
C LYS A 354 -14.77 16.49 6.61
N LYS A 355 -14.37 17.73 6.34
CA LYS A 355 -15.27 18.88 6.15
C LYS A 355 -16.17 18.66 4.93
N ILE A 356 -15.58 18.31 3.78
CA ILE A 356 -16.34 18.06 2.55
C ILE A 356 -17.32 16.88 2.74
N TYR A 357 -16.87 15.78 3.35
CA TYR A 357 -17.73 14.63 3.62
C TYR A 357 -18.93 14.99 4.50
N GLY A 358 -18.73 15.81 5.54
CA GLY A 358 -19.81 16.27 6.42
C GLY A 358 -20.92 17.02 5.65
N VAL A 359 -20.54 17.89 4.73
CA VAL A 359 -21.47 18.62 3.85
C VAL A 359 -22.21 17.66 2.91
N LEU A 360 -21.48 16.83 2.19
CA LEU A 360 -22.07 15.92 1.20
C LEU A 360 -23.01 14.87 1.81
N SER A 361 -22.64 14.31 2.96
CA SER A 361 -23.44 13.30 3.66
C SER A 361 -24.63 13.88 4.42
N GLY A 362 -24.69 15.20 4.61
CA GLY A 362 -25.71 15.87 5.41
C GLY A 362 -25.53 15.69 6.93
N THR A 363 -24.32 15.34 7.37
CA THR A 363 -23.98 15.17 8.80
C THR A 363 -23.27 16.39 9.40
N ALA A 364 -22.98 17.41 8.60
CA ALA A 364 -22.47 18.67 9.11
C ALA A 364 -23.56 19.33 9.97
N LYS A 365 -23.35 19.40 11.28
CA LYS A 365 -24.10 20.30 12.15
C LYS A 365 -23.62 21.73 11.82
N HIS A 366 -24.58 22.59 11.45
CA HIS A 366 -24.35 24.03 11.33
C HIS A 366 -23.92 24.61 12.66
#